data_2e0a1018687adcdd61e44453f944c509
#
_entry.id   2e0a1018687adcdd61e44453f944c509
#
_cell.length_a   1.000
_cell.length_b   1.000
_cell.length_c   1.000
_cell.angle_alpha   90.00
_cell.angle_beta   90.00
_cell.angle_gamma   90.00
#
_symmetry.space_group_name_H-M   'P 1'
#
loop_
_entity.id
_entity.type
_entity.pdbx_description
1 polymer ?
#
loop_
_entity_poly.entity_id
_entity_poly.type
_entity_poly.pdbx_seq_one_letter_code
_entity_poly.pdbx_strand_id
1 'polypeptide(L)'
;MNFEAFLRDVLGPVLDHPDDLRVDVSGEGRKREVLIHAHPEDHGRIIGRSGRMISSLRTLCRAAGDKEDLLVNLELFEEGRRPRAEA
;
A
#
# COMPACT_ATOMS: atom_id res chain seq x y z
N MET A 1 -3.15 -13.29 4.91
CA MET A 1 -2.10 -12.79 4.00
C MET A 1 -1.15 -11.87 4.73
N ASN A 2 0.13 -11.98 4.44
CA ASN A 2 1.10 -11.02 4.94
C ASN A 2 1.19 -9.87 3.95
N PHE A 3 0.54 -8.76 4.27
CA PHE A 3 0.47 -7.63 3.35
C PHE A 3 1.84 -7.02 3.09
N GLU A 4 2.70 -6.97 4.12
CA GLU A 4 4.03 -6.42 3.94
C GLU A 4 4.83 -7.26 2.95
N ALA A 5 4.83 -8.57 3.12
CA ALA A 5 5.59 -9.45 2.23
C ALA A 5 5.07 -9.35 0.80
N PHE A 6 3.75 -9.32 0.64
CA PHE A 6 3.15 -9.21 -0.67
C PHE A 6 3.56 -7.92 -1.37
N LEU A 7 3.48 -6.81 -0.65
CA LEU A 7 3.80 -5.51 -1.26
C LEU A 7 5.29 -5.39 -1.54
N ARG A 8 6.15 -5.95 -0.70
CA ARG A 8 7.57 -5.95 -0.98
C ARG A 8 7.90 -6.79 -2.21
N ASP A 9 7.24 -7.93 -2.35
CA ASP A 9 7.49 -8.79 -3.50
C ASP A 9 7.05 -8.13 -4.81
N VAL A 10 5.94 -7.41 -4.77
CA VAL A 10 5.41 -6.77 -5.98
C VAL A 10 6.17 -5.49 -6.30
N LEU A 11 6.42 -4.66 -5.29
CA LEU A 11 6.97 -3.32 -5.52
C LEU A 11 8.49 -3.31 -5.57
N GLY A 12 9.16 -4.18 -4.81
CA GLY A 12 10.61 -4.19 -4.78
C GLY A 12 11.25 -4.17 -6.15
N PRO A 13 10.84 -5.06 -7.05
CA PRO A 13 11.47 -5.09 -8.38
C PRO A 13 11.26 -3.86 -9.25
N VAL A 14 10.23 -3.05 -8.96
CA VAL A 14 9.93 -1.89 -9.81
C VAL A 14 10.43 -0.57 -9.24
N LEU A 15 10.90 -0.56 -7.99
CA LEU A 15 11.34 0.67 -7.35
C LEU A 15 12.83 0.90 -7.58
N ASP A 16 13.22 2.18 -7.67
CA ASP A 16 14.63 2.56 -7.75
C ASP A 16 15.29 2.54 -6.39
N HIS A 17 14.52 2.73 -5.33
CA HIS A 17 15.03 2.77 -3.96
C HIS A 17 14.30 1.74 -3.09
N PRO A 18 14.44 0.45 -3.42
CA PRO A 18 13.67 -0.56 -2.68
C PRO A 18 14.03 -0.67 -1.21
N ASP A 19 15.24 -0.23 -0.84
CA ASP A 19 15.64 -0.27 0.56
C ASP A 19 14.88 0.74 1.41
N ASP A 20 14.29 1.75 0.78
CA ASP A 20 13.50 2.76 1.49
C ASP A 20 12.04 2.35 1.64
N LEU A 21 11.66 1.25 1.03
CA LEU A 21 10.28 0.78 1.11
C LEU A 21 9.98 0.26 2.50
N ARG A 22 8.91 0.78 3.11
CA ARG A 22 8.44 0.30 4.38
C ARG A 22 6.93 0.18 4.31
N VAL A 23 6.41 -0.90 4.87
CA VAL A 23 4.97 -1.14 4.89
C VAL A 23 4.56 -1.32 6.33
N ASP A 24 3.70 -0.43 6.81
CA ASP A 24 3.18 -0.50 8.17
C ASP A 24 1.75 -1.02 8.12
N VAL A 25 1.50 -2.07 8.89
CA VAL A 25 0.17 -2.66 8.98
C VAL A 25 -0.32 -2.49 10.40
N SER A 26 -1.50 -1.90 10.55
CA SER A 26 -2.10 -1.68 11.86
C SER A 26 -3.59 -1.91 11.77
N GLY A 27 -4.27 -1.81 12.93
CA GLY A 27 -5.71 -1.95 12.96
C GLY A 27 -6.16 -2.73 14.16
N GLU A 28 -7.47 -2.77 14.36
CA GLU A 28 -8.08 -3.54 15.45
C GLU A 28 -9.32 -4.22 14.91
N GLY A 29 -9.66 -5.34 15.55
CA GLY A 29 -10.82 -6.10 15.14
C GLY A 29 -10.66 -6.55 13.70
N ARG A 30 -11.63 -6.19 12.88
CA ARG A 30 -11.64 -6.59 11.49
C ARG A 30 -10.99 -5.58 10.57
N LYS A 31 -10.56 -4.43 11.09
CA LYS A 31 -9.98 -3.38 10.26
C LYS A 31 -8.48 -3.52 10.16
N ARG A 32 -7.94 -3.27 8.97
CA ARG A 32 -6.50 -3.25 8.75
C ARG A 32 -6.16 -2.02 7.91
N GLU A 33 -5.18 -1.25 8.41
CA GLU A 33 -4.66 -0.10 7.69
C GLU A 33 -3.28 -0.48 7.20
N VAL A 34 -3.07 -0.39 5.89
CA VAL A 34 -1.79 -0.71 5.29
C VAL A 34 -1.22 0.59 4.73
N LEU A 35 -0.12 1.04 5.29
CA LEU A 35 0.48 2.31 4.90
C LEU A 35 1.83 2.05 4.28
N ILE A 36 2.01 2.51 3.05
CA ILE A 36 3.24 2.31 2.30
C ILE A 36 4.08 3.58 2.43
N HIS A 37 5.35 3.41 2.81
CA HIS A 37 6.35 4.48 2.80
C HIS A 37 7.40 4.15 1.77
N ALA A 38 7.81 5.15 0.99
CA ALA A 38 8.82 4.92 -0.04
C ALA A 38 9.58 6.22 -0.29
N HIS A 39 10.71 6.08 -0.98
CA HIS A 39 11.47 7.26 -1.41
C HIS A 39 10.57 8.12 -2.30
N PRO A 40 10.62 9.45 -2.16
CA PRO A 40 9.75 10.30 -2.97
C PRO A 40 9.87 10.07 -4.47
N GLU A 41 11.05 9.69 -4.94
CA GLU A 41 11.25 9.43 -6.36
C GLU A 41 10.51 8.20 -6.84
N ASP A 42 10.10 7.34 -5.92
CA ASP A 42 9.39 6.11 -6.28
C ASP A 42 7.87 6.25 -6.18
N HIS A 43 7.38 7.38 -5.67
CA HIS A 43 5.94 7.53 -5.51
C HIS A 43 5.18 7.37 -6.83
N GLY A 44 5.74 7.94 -7.90
CA GLY A 44 5.08 7.83 -9.20
C GLY A 44 4.95 6.39 -9.68
N ARG A 45 5.94 5.57 -9.38
CA ARG A 45 5.90 4.16 -9.76
C ARG A 45 4.87 3.39 -8.97
N ILE A 46 4.70 3.74 -7.70
CA ILE A 46 3.72 3.08 -6.85
C ILE A 46 2.31 3.49 -7.24
N ILE A 47 2.12 4.77 -7.53
CA ILE A 47 0.82 5.27 -7.96
C ILE A 47 0.48 4.73 -9.34
N GLY A 48 1.44 4.80 -10.24
CA GLY A 48 1.26 4.32 -11.61
C GLY A 48 0.51 5.32 -12.47
N ARG A 49 0.46 5.01 -13.74
CA ARG A 49 -0.22 5.89 -14.70
C ARG A 49 -1.69 5.98 -14.35
N SER A 50 -2.18 7.18 -14.19
CA SER A 50 -3.58 7.43 -13.85
C SER A 50 -4.01 6.73 -12.58
N GLY A 51 -3.07 6.47 -11.68
CA GLY A 51 -3.35 5.81 -10.41
C GLY A 51 -3.65 4.33 -10.52
N ARG A 52 -3.34 3.69 -11.64
CA ARG A 52 -3.74 2.31 -11.86
C ARG A 52 -2.99 1.31 -10.99
N MET A 53 -1.71 1.56 -10.73
CA MET A 53 -0.94 0.63 -9.90
C MET A 53 -1.48 0.60 -8.48
N ILE A 54 -1.64 1.78 -7.87
CA ILE A 54 -2.12 1.83 -6.49
C ILE A 54 -3.54 1.30 -6.37
N SER A 55 -4.39 1.56 -7.38
CA SER A 55 -5.74 1.01 -7.41
C SER A 55 -5.73 -0.51 -7.46
N SER A 56 -4.83 -1.08 -8.27
CA SER A 56 -4.73 -2.53 -8.38
C SER A 56 -4.26 -3.14 -7.08
N LEU A 57 -3.28 -2.52 -6.44
CA LEU A 57 -2.78 -3.02 -5.15
C LEU A 57 -3.89 -2.97 -4.11
N ARG A 58 -4.68 -1.90 -4.12
CA ARG A 58 -5.79 -1.75 -3.20
C ARG A 58 -6.81 -2.86 -3.41
N THR A 59 -7.14 -3.12 -4.66
CA THR A 59 -8.10 -4.16 -5.02
C THR A 59 -7.62 -5.54 -4.55
N LEU A 60 -6.36 -5.86 -4.80
CA LEU A 60 -5.81 -7.15 -4.41
C LEU A 60 -5.77 -7.33 -2.91
N CYS A 61 -5.37 -6.28 -2.19
CA CYS A 61 -5.32 -6.38 -0.73
C CYS A 61 -6.72 -6.50 -0.14
N ARG A 62 -7.69 -5.81 -0.71
CA ARG A 62 -9.07 -5.93 -0.25
C ARG A 62 -9.62 -7.33 -0.50
N ALA A 63 -9.33 -7.89 -1.66
CA ALA A 63 -9.79 -9.22 -1.98
C ALA A 63 -9.20 -10.25 -1.03
N ALA A 64 -7.89 -10.12 -0.74
CA ALA A 64 -7.25 -11.02 0.21
C ALA A 64 -7.83 -10.85 1.61
N GLY A 65 -8.12 -9.60 1.99
CA GLY A 65 -8.72 -9.34 3.29
C GLY A 65 -10.11 -9.94 3.40
N ASP A 66 -10.89 -9.84 2.33
CA ASP A 66 -12.25 -10.41 2.34
C ASP A 66 -12.23 -11.90 2.64
N LYS A 67 -11.24 -12.61 2.14
CA LYS A 67 -11.12 -14.04 2.42
C LYS A 67 -10.89 -14.31 3.89
N GLU A 68 -10.31 -13.36 4.60
CA GLU A 68 -10.00 -13.51 6.02
C GLU A 68 -10.96 -12.69 6.88
N ASP A 69 -12.04 -12.20 6.29
CA ASP A 69 -13.03 -11.40 6.99
C ASP A 69 -12.45 -10.11 7.57
N LEU A 70 -11.53 -9.49 6.81
CA LEU A 70 -10.88 -8.25 7.18
C LEU A 70 -11.27 -7.13 6.22
N LEU A 71 -11.38 -5.93 6.76
CA LEU A 71 -11.62 -4.72 5.97
C LEU A 71 -10.28 -4.00 5.84
N VAL A 72 -9.73 -3.99 4.64
CA VAL A 72 -8.38 -3.50 4.40
C VAL A 72 -8.43 -2.16 3.70
N ASN A 73 -7.68 -1.19 4.22
CA ASN A 73 -7.49 0.11 3.59
C ASN A 73 -6.00 0.29 3.31
N LEU A 74 -5.65 0.65 2.09
CA LEU A 74 -4.27 0.79 1.66
C LEU A 74 -4.02 2.21 1.18
N GLU A 75 -2.96 2.83 1.71
CA GLU A 75 -2.61 4.20 1.36
C GLU A 75 -1.11 4.31 1.15
N LEU A 76 -0.71 5.28 0.33
CA LEU A 76 0.69 5.66 0.18
C LEU A 76 0.91 6.93 1.00
N PHE A 77 1.87 6.85 1.93
CA PHE A 77 2.20 8.01 2.73
C PHE A 77 3.06 8.97 1.90
N GLU A 78 2.65 10.23 1.87
CA GLU A 78 3.43 11.26 1.19
C GLU A 78 3.81 12.30 2.23
N GLU A 79 5.12 12.48 2.38
CA GLU A 79 5.62 13.42 3.37
C GLU A 79 5.13 14.81 3.06
N GLY A 80 4.71 15.55 4.09
CA GLY A 80 4.18 16.88 3.92
C GLY A 80 2.72 16.91 3.51
N ARG A 81 2.12 15.74 3.32
CA ARG A 81 0.71 15.63 2.97
C ARG A 81 0.02 14.72 3.94
N ARG A 82 -1.21 15.03 4.25
CA ARG A 82 -2.01 14.08 4.99
C ARG A 82 -2.37 12.92 4.11
N PRO A 83 -2.42 11.71 4.66
CA PRO A 83 -3.04 10.62 3.93
C PRO A 83 -4.44 11.09 3.55
N ARG A 84 -4.80 10.84 2.31
CA ARG A 84 -6.09 11.30 1.84
C ARG A 84 -7.18 10.52 2.55
N ALA A 85 -8.00 11.26 3.29
CA ALA A 85 -9.18 10.64 3.85
C ALA A 85 -10.15 10.45 2.70
N GLU A 86 -10.67 9.27 2.57
CA GLU A 86 -11.62 9.02 1.53
C GLU A 86 -12.94 9.61 1.93
N ALA A 87 -13.37 10.50 1.18
CA ALA A 87 -14.70 11.06 1.44
C ALA A 87 -15.73 10.13 0.87
#